data_ac2fde5d7291cb6a7ebdc0bdd730a427
#
_entry.id   ac2fde5d7291cb6a7ebdc0bdd730a427
#
_cell.length_a   1.000
_cell.length_b   1.000
_cell.length_c   1.000
_cell.angle_alpha   90.00
_cell.angle_beta   90.00
_cell.angle_gamma   90.00
#
_symmetry.space_group_name_H-M   'P 1'
#
loop_
_entity.id
_entity.type
_entity.pdbx_description
1 polymer ?
#
loop_
_entity_poly.entity_id
_entity_poly.type
_entity_poly.pdbx_seq_one_letter_code
_entity_poly.pdbx_strand_id
1 'polypeptide(L)'
;MEYSNRTADTRQEKKFERTIAACSVNALSIVLGISWEEAFKFLLRAAHKLHLMPADPRCAEEMLWESGFVLLPEEREFRPYPEFKAYFDAKYPEDKYAIVQNFHNKGLVFALARRSGEVHLHAESLYGAGKGRIWLYRPGQSQALRKKRVHPSERKNGAPEPKSTEEFQYFQANPDENRIGDCVVRAIAGVLSISWDEALDRLAAEGNYARTVLNSPKIFEGLLRKEGFRKYSEIYVDGKVVAGAMFCTIMSRTYHNGERVFAEVGKHHVAAVLPDSSANSASSITKYRFFDSWNCTRRKIYSYWVRPSVPQTEENAAPDIKGRKIRHPKFGQGVVQNRQDTSVEVLFPEVGKKQLSIGWIQKNCQIFE
;
A
#
# COMPACT_ATOMS: atom_id res chain seq x y z
N MET A 1 19.24 -32.42 -9.78
CA MET A 1 19.23 -30.94 -9.92
C MET A 1 18.43 -30.38 -8.76
N GLU A 2 19.12 -29.88 -7.76
CA GLU A 2 18.44 -29.24 -6.63
C GLU A 2 18.09 -27.81 -6.99
N TYR A 3 16.81 -27.53 -7.10
CA TYR A 3 16.27 -26.18 -7.20
C TYR A 3 16.24 -25.60 -5.78
N SER A 4 17.21 -24.78 -5.41
CA SER A 4 17.10 -24.08 -4.14
C SER A 4 16.20 -22.85 -4.30
N ASN A 5 14.93 -23.00 -3.93
CA ASN A 5 14.07 -21.88 -3.59
C ASN A 5 14.57 -21.27 -2.28
N ARG A 6 15.62 -20.47 -2.33
CA ARG A 6 16.01 -19.65 -1.19
C ARG A 6 15.38 -18.27 -1.31
N THR A 7 14.21 -18.13 -0.72
CA THR A 7 13.81 -16.85 -0.14
C THR A 7 14.76 -16.55 1.02
N ALA A 8 15.15 -15.32 1.20
CA ALA A 8 16.14 -14.91 2.20
C ALA A 8 15.69 -15.12 3.66
N ASP A 9 14.65 -15.88 3.93
CA ASP A 9 14.28 -16.40 5.24
C ASP A 9 13.05 -17.34 5.13
N THR A 10 13.30 -18.64 5.09
CA THR A 10 12.30 -19.68 4.81
C THR A 10 11.38 -20.02 5.98
N ARG A 11 11.43 -19.32 7.12
CA ARG A 11 10.67 -19.71 8.33
C ARG A 11 9.36 -18.94 8.58
N GLN A 12 9.00 -17.97 7.73
CA GLN A 12 7.70 -17.26 7.84
C GLN A 12 7.04 -17.00 6.46
N GLU A 13 7.00 -18.00 5.59
CA GLU A 13 6.25 -17.93 4.34
C GLU A 13 4.72 -17.97 4.58
N LYS A 14 4.16 -16.87 5.02
CA LYS A 14 2.76 -16.56 4.74
C LYS A 14 2.73 -15.79 3.43
N LYS A 15 2.19 -16.44 2.36
CA LYS A 15 1.71 -15.88 1.09
C LYS A 15 2.09 -14.41 0.90
N PHE A 16 3.34 -14.13 0.48
CA PHE A 16 3.72 -12.81 0.02
C PHE A 16 2.81 -12.43 -1.15
N GLU A 17 2.13 -11.30 -1.07
CA GLU A 17 1.52 -10.72 -2.24
C GLU A 17 2.63 -10.52 -3.28
N ARG A 18 2.57 -11.27 -4.39
CA ARG A 18 3.52 -11.22 -5.49
C ARG A 18 3.36 -9.91 -6.24
N THR A 19 4.00 -8.87 -5.75
CA THR A 19 3.98 -7.57 -6.39
C THR A 19 5.30 -7.31 -7.10
N ILE A 20 5.31 -6.42 -8.08
CA ILE A 20 6.53 -6.01 -8.79
C ILE A 20 7.61 -5.54 -7.81
N ALA A 21 7.23 -4.83 -6.75
CA ALA A 21 8.16 -4.35 -5.76
C ALA A 21 8.83 -5.49 -4.98
N ALA A 22 8.07 -6.47 -4.50
CA ALA A 22 8.61 -7.61 -3.76
C ALA A 22 9.54 -8.45 -4.64
N CYS A 23 9.14 -8.78 -5.87
CA CYS A 23 9.98 -9.50 -6.82
C CYS A 23 11.29 -8.76 -7.11
N SER A 24 11.24 -7.43 -7.22
CA SER A 24 12.43 -6.62 -7.50
C SER A 24 13.42 -6.63 -6.35
N VAL A 25 12.94 -6.45 -5.12
CA VAL A 25 13.77 -6.50 -3.91
C VAL A 25 14.41 -7.88 -3.74
N ASN A 26 13.62 -8.95 -3.90
CA ASN A 26 14.12 -10.32 -3.76
C ASN A 26 15.17 -10.65 -4.83
N ALA A 27 14.93 -10.30 -6.09
CA ALA A 27 15.89 -10.56 -7.17
C ALA A 27 17.23 -9.85 -6.90
N LEU A 28 17.19 -8.59 -6.47
CA LEU A 28 18.41 -7.83 -6.14
C LEU A 28 19.13 -8.43 -4.92
N SER A 29 18.40 -8.74 -3.86
CA SER A 29 18.92 -9.36 -2.64
C SER A 29 19.65 -10.68 -2.93
N ILE A 30 19.00 -11.56 -3.72
CA ILE A 30 19.55 -12.87 -4.07
C ILE A 30 20.83 -12.75 -4.91
N VAL A 31 20.78 -11.89 -5.95
CA VAL A 31 21.90 -11.76 -6.89
C VAL A 31 23.12 -11.15 -6.22
N LEU A 32 22.95 -10.06 -5.50
CA LEU A 32 24.06 -9.36 -4.85
C LEU A 32 24.48 -10.00 -3.53
N GLY A 33 23.68 -10.89 -2.95
CA GLY A 33 23.92 -11.49 -1.65
C GLY A 33 23.80 -10.50 -0.49
N ILE A 34 22.94 -9.48 -0.66
CA ILE A 34 22.63 -8.46 0.36
C ILE A 34 21.31 -8.78 1.07
N SER A 35 21.09 -8.17 2.22
CA SER A 35 19.84 -8.34 2.94
C SER A 35 18.63 -7.78 2.16
N TRP A 36 17.44 -8.28 2.47
CA TRP A 36 16.20 -7.75 1.89
C TRP A 36 16.05 -6.25 2.19
N GLU A 37 16.40 -5.84 3.39
CA GLU A 37 16.34 -4.44 3.83
C GLU A 37 17.28 -3.54 3.01
N GLU A 38 18.50 -3.99 2.73
CA GLU A 38 19.44 -3.25 1.88
C GLU A 38 18.93 -3.13 0.45
N ALA A 39 18.40 -4.22 -0.11
CA ALA A 39 17.78 -4.21 -1.43
C ALA A 39 16.54 -3.28 -1.47
N PHE A 40 15.74 -3.28 -0.41
CA PHE A 40 14.58 -2.40 -0.30
C PHE A 40 14.96 -0.91 -0.25
N LYS A 41 16.07 -0.55 0.42
CA LYS A 41 16.59 0.82 0.42
C LYS A 41 16.97 1.31 -0.99
N PHE A 42 17.46 0.43 -1.87
CA PHE A 42 17.69 0.79 -3.28
C PHE A 42 16.39 1.11 -4.00
N LEU A 43 15.36 0.27 -3.81
CA LEU A 43 14.04 0.49 -4.42
C LEU A 43 13.38 1.78 -3.89
N LEU A 44 13.50 2.04 -2.59
CA LEU A 44 12.96 3.25 -1.97
C LEU A 44 13.64 4.52 -2.49
N ARG A 45 14.98 4.50 -2.63
CA ARG A 45 15.71 5.62 -3.26
C ARG A 45 15.24 5.89 -4.69
N ALA A 46 15.01 4.83 -5.46
CA ALA A 46 14.45 4.98 -6.80
C ALA A 46 13.04 5.58 -6.79
N ALA A 47 12.21 5.18 -5.82
CA ALA A 47 10.86 5.70 -5.62
C ALA A 47 10.86 7.20 -5.30
N HIS A 48 11.70 7.65 -4.37
CA HIS A 48 11.89 9.08 -4.05
C HIS A 48 12.37 9.87 -5.26
N LYS A 49 13.41 9.37 -5.92
CA LYS A 49 13.99 10.06 -7.08
C LYS A 49 13.02 10.25 -8.25
N LEU A 50 12.08 9.33 -8.41
CA LEU A 50 11.11 9.34 -9.50
C LEU A 50 9.73 9.85 -9.04
N HIS A 51 9.54 10.12 -7.76
CA HIS A 51 8.26 10.39 -7.10
C HIS A 51 7.18 9.39 -7.54
N LEU A 52 7.53 8.11 -7.51
CA LEU A 52 6.67 7.00 -7.91
C LEU A 52 6.54 5.98 -6.78
N MET A 53 5.45 5.22 -6.80
CA MET A 53 5.31 4.10 -5.87
C MET A 53 6.35 3.02 -6.17
N PRO A 54 6.92 2.35 -5.15
CA PRO A 54 7.87 1.26 -5.34
C PRO A 54 7.36 0.11 -6.22
N ALA A 55 6.03 -0.05 -6.34
CA ALA A 55 5.40 -1.01 -7.25
C ALA A 55 5.41 -0.57 -8.72
N ASP A 56 5.78 0.67 -9.04
CA ASP A 56 5.92 1.12 -10.41
C ASP A 56 7.15 0.45 -11.04
N PRO A 57 7.04 -0.15 -12.23
CA PRO A 57 8.15 -0.80 -12.91
C PRO A 57 9.38 0.09 -13.13
N ARG A 58 9.16 1.41 -13.26
CA ARG A 58 10.24 2.38 -13.44
C ARG A 58 11.14 2.46 -12.20
N CYS A 59 10.59 2.25 -10.99
CA CYS A 59 11.37 2.18 -9.77
C CYS A 59 12.29 0.94 -9.77
N ALA A 60 11.80 -0.20 -10.21
CA ALA A 60 12.62 -1.41 -10.35
C ALA A 60 13.75 -1.23 -11.38
N GLU A 61 13.46 -0.61 -12.53
CA GLU A 61 14.46 -0.28 -13.54
C GLU A 61 15.52 0.70 -12.99
N GLU A 62 15.10 1.77 -12.31
CA GLU A 62 16.01 2.74 -11.71
C GLU A 62 16.86 2.12 -10.60
N MET A 63 16.27 1.27 -9.77
CA MET A 63 16.98 0.48 -8.76
C MET A 63 18.09 -0.36 -9.38
N LEU A 64 17.82 -1.05 -10.50
CA LEU A 64 18.82 -1.86 -11.20
C LEU A 64 19.95 -0.99 -11.74
N TRP A 65 19.64 0.16 -12.34
CA TRP A 65 20.67 1.10 -12.80
C TRP A 65 21.55 1.60 -11.64
N GLU A 66 20.96 1.95 -10.53
CA GLU A 66 21.68 2.42 -9.34
C GLU A 66 22.55 1.33 -8.70
N SER A 67 22.07 0.09 -8.79
CA SER A 67 22.80 -1.07 -8.27
C SER A 67 23.93 -1.55 -9.20
N GLY A 68 24.11 -0.90 -10.34
CA GLY A 68 25.20 -1.23 -11.27
C GLY A 68 24.82 -2.18 -12.40
N PHE A 69 23.53 -2.43 -12.63
CA PHE A 69 23.08 -3.23 -13.75
C PHE A 69 22.89 -2.38 -15.01
N VAL A 70 23.12 -3.00 -16.17
CA VAL A 70 22.96 -2.43 -17.49
C VAL A 70 21.91 -3.22 -18.26
N LEU A 71 20.92 -2.54 -18.81
CA LEU A 71 19.91 -3.14 -19.67
C LEU A 71 20.52 -3.43 -21.03
N LEU A 72 20.41 -4.68 -21.48
CA LEU A 72 20.79 -5.05 -22.84
C LEU A 72 19.71 -4.61 -23.83
N PRO A 73 20.10 -4.23 -25.07
CA PRO A 73 19.15 -3.82 -26.10
C PRO A 73 18.29 -4.99 -26.63
N GLU A 74 18.68 -6.22 -26.33
CA GLU A 74 18.02 -7.41 -26.84
C GLU A 74 16.80 -7.77 -25.99
N GLU A 75 15.67 -7.98 -26.66
CA GLU A 75 14.49 -8.62 -26.08
C GLU A 75 14.45 -10.07 -26.58
N ARG A 76 14.27 -11.02 -25.67
CA ARG A 76 14.25 -12.42 -26.04
C ARG A 76 13.12 -13.16 -25.35
N GLU A 77 12.60 -14.18 -26.03
CA GLU A 77 11.69 -15.13 -25.42
C GLU A 77 12.52 -16.19 -24.67
N PHE A 78 12.21 -16.34 -23.39
CA PHE A 78 12.86 -17.33 -22.53
C PHE A 78 11.85 -18.41 -22.15
N ARG A 79 11.98 -19.58 -22.80
CA ARG A 79 11.26 -20.81 -22.46
C ARG A 79 12.16 -22.00 -22.76
N PRO A 80 12.35 -22.94 -21.86
CA PRO A 80 12.24 -22.89 -20.40
C PRO A 80 13.51 -22.32 -19.72
N TYR A 81 13.54 -22.20 -18.40
CA TYR A 81 14.69 -21.69 -17.63
C TYR A 81 16.07 -22.30 -17.96
N PRO A 82 16.21 -23.63 -18.25
CA PRO A 82 17.49 -24.21 -18.65
C PRO A 82 18.08 -23.57 -19.90
N GLU A 83 17.26 -23.15 -20.86
CA GLU A 83 17.73 -22.47 -22.07
C GLU A 83 18.33 -21.09 -21.76
N PHE A 84 17.75 -20.35 -20.81
CA PHE A 84 18.33 -19.08 -20.43
C PHE A 84 19.68 -19.26 -19.73
N LYS A 85 19.80 -20.25 -18.84
CA LYS A 85 21.06 -20.55 -18.19
C LYS A 85 22.14 -20.88 -19.22
N ALA A 86 21.86 -21.78 -20.16
CA ALA A 86 22.78 -22.15 -21.22
C ALA A 86 23.14 -20.94 -22.11
N TYR A 87 22.15 -20.12 -22.48
CA TYR A 87 22.37 -18.90 -23.23
C TYR A 87 23.27 -17.90 -22.47
N PHE A 88 23.01 -17.69 -21.17
CA PHE A 88 23.82 -16.81 -20.34
C PHE A 88 25.26 -17.28 -20.25
N ASP A 89 25.47 -18.57 -20.02
CA ASP A 89 26.81 -19.17 -19.95
C ASP A 89 27.58 -19.03 -21.26
N ALA A 90 26.92 -19.27 -22.38
CA ALA A 90 27.55 -19.21 -23.70
C ALA A 90 27.86 -17.78 -24.14
N LYS A 91 26.93 -16.85 -23.92
CA LYS A 91 27.03 -15.49 -24.46
C LYS A 91 27.73 -14.49 -23.53
N TYR A 92 27.64 -14.71 -22.21
CA TYR A 92 28.15 -13.80 -21.20
C TYR A 92 29.02 -14.53 -20.16
N PRO A 93 30.10 -15.22 -20.58
CA PRO A 93 30.90 -16.04 -19.69
C PRO A 93 31.60 -15.24 -18.57
N GLU A 94 31.91 -13.98 -18.84
CA GLU A 94 32.58 -13.09 -17.89
C GLU A 94 31.62 -12.36 -16.92
N ASP A 95 30.32 -12.36 -17.22
CA ASP A 95 29.35 -11.66 -16.38
C ASP A 95 28.99 -12.52 -15.16
N LYS A 96 29.08 -11.93 -13.97
CA LYS A 96 28.87 -12.61 -12.71
C LYS A 96 27.39 -12.72 -12.35
N TYR A 97 26.60 -11.71 -12.71
CA TYR A 97 25.19 -11.62 -12.34
C TYR A 97 24.33 -11.15 -13.50
N ALA A 98 23.13 -11.72 -13.62
CA ALA A 98 22.09 -11.29 -14.52
C ALA A 98 20.72 -11.31 -13.85
N ILE A 99 19.86 -10.39 -14.25
CA ILE A 99 18.45 -10.35 -13.85
C ILE A 99 17.60 -10.28 -15.12
N VAL A 100 16.51 -11.04 -15.16
CA VAL A 100 15.56 -10.99 -16.27
C VAL A 100 14.28 -10.29 -15.81
N GLN A 101 13.91 -9.27 -16.56
CA GLN A 101 12.68 -8.51 -16.39
C GLN A 101 11.65 -8.96 -17.43
N ASN A 102 10.44 -9.29 -16.98
CA ASN A 102 9.35 -9.64 -17.87
C ASN A 102 8.91 -8.41 -18.70
N PHE A 103 8.72 -8.59 -20.00
CA PHE A 103 8.34 -7.49 -20.88
C PHE A 103 6.92 -6.98 -20.65
N HIS A 104 5.97 -7.87 -20.37
CA HIS A 104 4.56 -7.50 -20.25
C HIS A 104 4.22 -6.81 -18.94
N ASN A 105 4.57 -7.42 -17.82
CA ASN A 105 4.28 -6.87 -16.49
C ASN A 105 5.46 -6.11 -15.88
N LYS A 106 6.63 -6.12 -16.58
CA LYS A 106 7.89 -5.49 -16.14
C LYS A 106 8.39 -5.91 -14.74
N GLY A 107 7.81 -6.95 -14.17
CA GLY A 107 8.30 -7.57 -12.94
C GLY A 107 9.63 -8.29 -13.20
N LEU A 108 10.48 -8.39 -12.18
CA LEU A 108 11.69 -9.19 -12.26
C LEU A 108 11.33 -10.66 -12.07
N VAL A 109 11.64 -11.48 -13.06
CA VAL A 109 11.15 -12.86 -13.12
C VAL A 109 12.13 -13.82 -12.48
N PHE A 110 13.43 -13.64 -12.74
CA PHE A 110 14.48 -14.45 -12.15
C PHE A 110 15.84 -13.78 -12.19
N ALA A 111 16.73 -14.28 -11.36
CA ALA A 111 18.09 -13.81 -11.19
C ALA A 111 19.06 -14.97 -11.35
N LEU A 112 20.21 -14.70 -11.95
CA LEU A 112 21.31 -15.62 -12.12
C LEU A 112 22.54 -15.09 -11.41
N ALA A 113 23.21 -15.95 -10.68
CA ALA A 113 24.50 -15.66 -10.07
C ALA A 113 25.51 -16.74 -10.45
N ARG A 114 26.69 -16.33 -10.94
CA ARG A 114 27.82 -17.24 -11.15
C ARG A 114 28.63 -17.31 -9.86
N ARG A 115 28.65 -18.49 -9.24
CA ARG A 115 29.40 -18.77 -8.01
C ARG A 115 30.26 -20.01 -8.22
N SER A 116 31.53 -19.92 -7.88
CA SER A 116 32.49 -21.05 -8.02
C SER A 116 32.50 -21.65 -9.43
N GLY A 117 32.36 -20.81 -10.48
CA GLY A 117 32.31 -21.26 -11.88
C GLY A 117 30.95 -21.77 -12.36
N GLU A 118 30.03 -22.06 -11.46
CA GLU A 118 28.67 -22.50 -11.82
C GLU A 118 27.65 -21.41 -11.80
N VAL A 119 26.67 -21.50 -12.70
CA VAL A 119 25.53 -20.57 -12.74
C VAL A 119 24.37 -21.11 -11.92
N HIS A 120 24.01 -20.37 -10.90
CA HIS A 120 22.85 -20.64 -10.05
C HIS A 120 21.66 -19.80 -10.49
N LEU A 121 20.54 -20.47 -10.76
CA LEU A 121 19.27 -19.83 -11.12
C LEU A 121 18.38 -19.68 -9.88
N HIS A 122 17.92 -18.46 -9.63
CA HIS A 122 16.95 -18.16 -8.60
C HIS A 122 15.68 -17.62 -9.25
N ALA A 123 14.58 -18.35 -9.14
CA ALA A 123 13.29 -17.97 -9.72
C ALA A 123 12.27 -17.77 -8.61
N GLU A 124 11.56 -16.64 -8.64
CA GLU A 124 10.39 -16.41 -7.76
C GLU A 124 9.10 -16.99 -8.33
N SER A 125 9.03 -17.15 -9.65
CA SER A 125 7.81 -17.61 -10.33
C SER A 125 8.14 -18.49 -11.51
N LEU A 126 7.65 -19.72 -11.49
CA LEU A 126 7.72 -20.66 -12.61
C LEU A 126 6.76 -20.33 -13.77
N TYR A 127 5.92 -19.29 -13.63
CA TYR A 127 4.81 -19.00 -14.54
C TYR A 127 5.03 -17.84 -15.52
N GLY A 128 6.25 -17.41 -15.70
CA GLY A 128 6.57 -16.22 -16.51
C GLY A 128 7.27 -16.51 -17.82
N ALA A 129 6.85 -17.54 -18.59
CA ALA A 129 7.34 -17.68 -19.93
C ALA A 129 6.84 -16.56 -20.82
N GLY A 130 7.73 -15.73 -21.34
CA GLY A 130 7.40 -14.60 -22.20
C GLY A 130 8.65 -13.84 -22.61
N LYS A 131 8.47 -12.80 -23.42
CA LYS A 131 9.56 -11.89 -23.79
C LYS A 131 10.13 -11.24 -22.54
N GLY A 132 11.45 -11.29 -22.39
CA GLY A 132 12.18 -10.72 -21.28
C GLY A 132 13.31 -9.80 -21.74
N ARG A 133 13.65 -8.88 -20.87
CA ARG A 133 14.82 -8.01 -20.99
C ARG A 133 15.89 -8.50 -20.05
N ILE A 134 17.15 -8.46 -20.47
CA ILE A 134 18.29 -8.92 -19.68
C ILE A 134 19.01 -7.70 -19.10
N TRP A 135 19.24 -7.77 -17.81
CA TRP A 135 20.08 -6.84 -17.06
C TRP A 135 21.35 -7.54 -16.63
N LEU A 136 22.52 -7.01 -17.00
CA LEU A 136 23.83 -7.52 -16.58
C LEU A 136 24.49 -6.60 -15.56
N TYR A 137 25.14 -7.19 -14.56
CA TYR A 137 25.86 -6.42 -13.55
C TYR A 137 27.22 -5.92 -14.10
N ARG A 138 27.27 -4.63 -14.44
CA ARG A 138 28.44 -3.95 -15.00
C ARG A 138 28.52 -2.53 -14.44
N PRO A 139 28.93 -2.38 -13.15
CA PRO A 139 28.80 -1.11 -12.44
C PRO A 139 29.52 0.07 -13.11
N GLY A 140 30.72 -0.15 -13.69
CA GLY A 140 31.44 0.89 -14.42
C GLY A 140 30.73 1.39 -15.68
N GLN A 141 30.05 0.52 -16.42
CA GLN A 141 29.26 0.87 -17.61
C GLN A 141 27.91 1.48 -17.26
N SER A 142 27.29 1.02 -16.19
CA SER A 142 26.01 1.52 -15.69
C SER A 142 26.06 3.04 -15.47
N GLN A 143 27.06 3.56 -14.79
CA GLN A 143 27.19 4.99 -14.54
C GLN A 143 27.32 5.83 -15.81
N ALA A 144 28.09 5.36 -16.80
CA ALA A 144 28.27 6.04 -18.07
C ALA A 144 26.99 6.07 -18.92
N LEU A 145 26.27 4.96 -18.97
CA LEU A 145 25.01 4.85 -19.72
C LEU A 145 23.85 5.60 -19.07
N ARG A 146 23.83 5.63 -17.75
CA ARG A 146 22.82 6.37 -16.97
C ARG A 146 22.82 7.86 -17.26
N LYS A 147 24.01 8.48 -17.42
CA LYS A 147 24.13 9.90 -17.76
C LYS A 147 23.51 10.27 -19.10
N LYS A 148 23.33 9.30 -19.99
CA LYS A 148 22.72 9.48 -21.32
C LYS A 148 21.21 9.18 -21.35
N ARG A 149 20.64 8.70 -20.25
CA ARG A 149 19.23 8.33 -20.18
C ARG A 149 18.36 9.55 -20.00
N VAL A 150 17.40 9.74 -20.89
CA VAL A 150 16.32 10.72 -20.72
C VAL A 150 15.41 10.24 -19.57
N HIS A 151 15.20 11.09 -18.58
CA HIS A 151 14.43 10.75 -17.38
C HIS A 151 12.96 10.50 -17.74
N PRO A 152 12.30 9.42 -17.22
CA PRO A 152 10.90 9.12 -17.53
C PRO A 152 9.89 10.14 -17.00
N SER A 153 10.30 11.07 -16.13
CA SER A 153 9.47 12.13 -15.54
C SER A 153 8.87 13.11 -16.56
N GLU A 154 9.34 13.09 -17.82
CA GLU A 154 8.82 13.99 -18.87
C GLU A 154 7.43 13.62 -19.43
N ARG A 155 6.84 12.51 -19.00
CA ARG A 155 5.44 12.23 -19.32
C ARG A 155 4.51 12.95 -18.34
N LYS A 156 4.37 14.26 -18.52
CA LYS A 156 3.26 14.99 -17.90
C LYS A 156 1.97 14.27 -18.29
N ASN A 157 1.22 13.81 -17.29
CA ASN A 157 -0.15 13.35 -17.52
C ASN A 157 -0.96 14.59 -17.97
N GLY A 158 -1.06 14.80 -19.29
CA GLY A 158 -1.66 15.98 -19.89
C GLY A 158 -3.19 16.10 -19.73
N ALA A 159 -3.79 15.32 -18.85
CA ALA A 159 -5.19 15.50 -18.50
C ALA A 159 -5.36 16.78 -17.68
N PRO A 160 -6.37 17.62 -18.00
CA PRO A 160 -6.64 18.85 -17.23
C PRO A 160 -6.93 18.53 -15.77
N GLU A 161 -6.59 19.44 -14.89
CA GLU A 161 -6.93 19.32 -13.48
C GLU A 161 -8.44 19.22 -13.29
N PRO A 162 -8.92 18.28 -12.45
CA PRO A 162 -10.34 18.19 -12.15
C PRO A 162 -10.81 19.47 -11.45
N LYS A 163 -11.93 20.01 -11.88
CA LYS A 163 -12.54 21.14 -11.19
C LYS A 163 -13.02 20.74 -9.81
N SER A 164 -12.67 21.52 -8.79
CA SER A 164 -13.19 21.35 -7.43
C SER A 164 -14.71 21.55 -7.39
N THR A 165 -15.38 20.79 -6.53
CA THR A 165 -16.81 20.87 -6.27
C THR A 165 -17.07 21.13 -4.79
N GLU A 166 -18.31 21.15 -4.36
CA GLU A 166 -18.65 21.33 -2.95
C GLU A 166 -18.07 20.19 -2.08
N GLU A 167 -18.03 18.96 -2.59
CA GLU A 167 -17.56 17.77 -1.86
C GLU A 167 -16.15 17.30 -2.29
N PHE A 168 -15.53 17.99 -3.25
CA PHE A 168 -14.24 17.61 -3.78
C PHE A 168 -13.32 18.80 -3.96
N GLN A 169 -12.09 18.66 -3.47
CA GLN A 169 -10.98 19.57 -3.70
C GLN A 169 -9.86 18.84 -4.43
N TYR A 170 -9.44 19.39 -5.58
CA TYR A 170 -8.22 18.87 -6.23
C TYR A 170 -7.04 19.02 -5.28
N PHE A 171 -6.35 17.93 -5.05
CA PHE A 171 -5.18 17.85 -4.17
C PHE A 171 -4.08 17.02 -4.82
N GLN A 172 -2.92 17.64 -4.95
CA GLN A 172 -1.73 17.00 -5.48
C GLN A 172 -0.58 17.14 -4.50
N ALA A 173 -0.25 16.03 -3.82
CA ALA A 173 0.87 15.97 -2.91
C ALA A 173 2.18 15.58 -3.61
N ASN A 174 2.09 14.90 -4.77
CA ASN A 174 3.26 14.40 -5.49
C ASN A 174 4.04 15.54 -6.13
N PRO A 175 5.36 15.69 -5.87
CA PRO A 175 6.16 16.80 -6.41
C PRO A 175 6.22 16.85 -7.94
N ASP A 176 6.16 15.70 -8.61
CA ASP A 176 6.17 15.57 -10.08
C ASP A 176 4.76 15.56 -10.69
N GLU A 177 3.74 15.92 -9.90
CA GLU A 177 2.34 15.95 -10.32
C GLU A 177 1.81 14.61 -10.88
N ASN A 178 2.41 13.48 -10.51
CA ASN A 178 1.92 12.16 -10.88
C ASN A 178 0.55 11.91 -10.22
N ARG A 179 -0.44 11.53 -11.03
CA ARG A 179 -1.84 11.36 -10.57
C ARG A 179 -2.27 9.90 -10.43
N ILE A 180 -1.40 8.95 -10.77
CA ILE A 180 -1.75 7.54 -10.88
C ILE A 180 -0.83 6.70 -9.99
N GLY A 181 -1.43 5.78 -9.26
CA GLY A 181 -0.72 4.73 -8.51
C GLY A 181 -0.28 5.10 -7.10
N ASP A 182 -0.33 6.37 -6.69
CA ASP A 182 0.14 6.87 -5.40
C ASP A 182 -0.96 7.26 -4.41
N CYS A 183 -2.19 6.81 -4.62
CA CYS A 183 -3.35 7.22 -3.81
C CYS A 183 -3.13 7.02 -2.30
N VAL A 184 -2.43 5.96 -1.88
CA VAL A 184 -2.13 5.70 -0.47
C VAL A 184 -1.19 6.78 0.08
N VAL A 185 -0.08 7.08 -0.61
CA VAL A 185 0.88 8.13 -0.17
C VAL A 185 0.18 9.48 -0.12
N ARG A 186 -0.59 9.83 -1.15
CA ARG A 186 -1.34 11.10 -1.22
C ARG A 186 -2.38 11.23 -0.10
N ALA A 187 -3.14 10.17 0.16
CA ALA A 187 -4.12 10.16 1.23
C ALA A 187 -3.46 10.29 2.61
N ILE A 188 -2.35 9.59 2.86
CA ILE A 188 -1.55 9.72 4.10
C ILE A 188 -0.97 11.14 4.21
N ALA A 189 -0.38 11.68 3.15
CA ALA A 189 0.12 13.06 3.13
C ALA A 189 -0.99 14.06 3.52
N GLY A 190 -2.19 13.90 2.96
CA GLY A 190 -3.35 14.72 3.26
C GLY A 190 -3.79 14.62 4.73
N VAL A 191 -4.02 13.40 5.23
CA VAL A 191 -4.56 13.23 6.59
C VAL A 191 -3.55 13.52 7.69
N LEU A 192 -2.25 13.42 7.42
CA LEU A 192 -1.20 13.77 8.38
C LEU A 192 -0.67 15.20 8.21
N SER A 193 -1.01 15.90 7.12
CA SER A 193 -0.43 17.20 6.72
C SER A 193 1.10 17.17 6.62
N ILE A 194 1.62 16.18 5.94
CA ILE A 194 3.05 15.98 5.69
C ILE A 194 3.32 15.98 4.19
N SER A 195 4.59 16.07 3.81
CA SER A 195 4.98 15.96 2.41
C SER A 195 4.72 14.56 1.84
N TRP A 196 4.72 14.44 0.51
CA TRP A 196 4.61 13.16 -0.18
C TRP A 196 5.78 12.24 0.19
N ASP A 197 7.01 12.79 0.23
CA ASP A 197 8.21 12.04 0.60
C ASP A 197 8.14 11.53 2.05
N GLU A 198 7.72 12.35 2.99
CA GLU A 198 7.56 11.93 4.38
C GLU A 198 6.47 10.86 4.53
N ALA A 199 5.38 10.97 3.78
CA ALA A 199 4.34 9.94 3.75
C ALA A 199 4.87 8.62 3.17
N LEU A 200 5.68 8.68 2.11
CA LEU A 200 6.37 7.52 1.53
C LEU A 200 7.30 6.87 2.55
N ASP A 201 8.11 7.65 3.27
CA ASP A 201 9.05 7.14 4.29
C ASP A 201 8.33 6.45 5.45
N ARG A 202 7.24 7.03 5.95
CA ARG A 202 6.44 6.42 7.02
C ARG A 202 5.82 5.10 6.58
N LEU A 203 5.28 5.03 5.36
CA LEU A 203 4.79 3.79 4.79
C LEU A 203 5.92 2.78 4.55
N ALA A 204 7.10 3.25 4.13
CA ALA A 204 8.28 2.40 3.92
C ALA A 204 8.78 1.77 5.22
N ALA A 205 8.76 2.49 6.33
CA ALA A 205 9.11 1.94 7.63
C ALA A 205 8.19 0.77 8.01
N GLU A 206 6.87 0.91 7.81
CA GLU A 206 5.91 -0.19 8.01
C GLU A 206 6.13 -1.32 7.01
N GLY A 207 6.39 -1.00 5.74
CA GLY A 207 6.64 -1.98 4.67
C GLY A 207 7.90 -2.79 4.92
N ASN A 208 8.97 -2.17 5.38
CA ASN A 208 10.22 -2.82 5.75
C ASN A 208 10.02 -3.81 6.91
N TYR A 209 9.33 -3.38 7.96
CA TYR A 209 9.00 -4.23 9.10
C TYR A 209 8.15 -5.44 8.68
N ALA A 210 7.16 -5.23 7.83
CA ALA A 210 6.25 -6.28 7.36
C ALA A 210 6.80 -7.06 6.15
N ARG A 211 7.95 -6.66 5.58
CA ARG A 211 8.54 -7.19 4.33
C ARG A 211 7.51 -7.25 3.18
N THR A 212 6.75 -6.17 3.02
CA THR A 212 5.70 -6.10 2.01
C THR A 212 5.61 -4.70 1.38
N VAL A 213 4.82 -4.58 0.34
CA VAL A 213 4.71 -3.35 -0.46
C VAL A 213 3.79 -2.33 0.17
N LEU A 214 4.07 -1.05 -0.12
CA LEU A 214 3.54 0.12 0.59
C LEU A 214 2.04 0.38 0.36
N ASN A 215 1.45 -0.12 -0.71
CA ASN A 215 0.01 0.03 -0.99
C ASN A 215 -0.84 -1.14 -0.46
N SER A 216 -0.24 -2.08 0.27
CA SER A 216 -1.00 -3.12 0.95
C SER A 216 -1.85 -2.53 2.08
N PRO A 217 -3.13 -2.94 2.21
CA PRO A 217 -3.97 -2.52 3.35
C PRO A 217 -3.28 -2.73 4.70
N LYS A 218 -2.55 -3.84 4.87
CA LYS A 218 -1.81 -4.13 6.09
C LYS A 218 -0.84 -3.01 6.48
N ILE A 219 -0.22 -2.35 5.49
CA ILE A 219 0.78 -1.30 5.74
C ILE A 219 0.12 0.00 6.14
N PHE A 220 -0.78 0.54 5.32
CA PHE A 220 -1.41 1.81 5.66
C PHE A 220 -2.32 1.71 6.89
N GLU A 221 -2.98 0.57 7.12
CA GLU A 221 -3.73 0.34 8.36
C GLU A 221 -2.82 0.32 9.59
N GLY A 222 -1.63 -0.32 9.50
CA GLY A 222 -0.63 -0.32 10.57
C GLY A 222 -0.19 1.10 10.91
N LEU A 223 0.14 1.89 9.89
CA LEU A 223 0.52 3.29 10.05
C LEU A 223 -0.62 4.12 10.65
N LEU A 224 -1.83 4.01 10.13
CA LEU A 224 -2.99 4.76 10.63
C LEU A 224 -3.26 4.48 12.12
N ARG A 225 -3.17 3.21 12.56
CA ARG A 225 -3.31 2.87 14.00
C ARG A 225 -2.24 3.52 14.85
N LYS A 226 -0.97 3.50 14.42
CA LYS A 226 0.14 4.17 15.13
C LYS A 226 -0.06 5.68 15.23
N GLU A 227 -0.65 6.28 14.19
CA GLU A 227 -0.98 7.70 14.14
C GLU A 227 -2.29 8.05 14.90
N GLY A 228 -2.88 7.09 15.61
CA GLY A 228 -4.06 7.30 16.45
C GLY A 228 -5.39 7.30 15.69
N PHE A 229 -5.41 6.86 14.44
CA PHE A 229 -6.68 6.70 13.71
C PHE A 229 -7.42 5.44 14.17
N ARG A 230 -8.75 5.51 14.15
CA ARG A 230 -9.66 4.41 14.43
C ARG A 230 -10.42 4.01 13.18
N LYS A 231 -10.49 2.72 12.91
CA LYS A 231 -11.21 2.15 11.75
C LYS A 231 -12.70 2.04 12.03
N TYR A 232 -13.49 2.40 11.04
CA TYR A 232 -14.95 2.24 11.00
C TYR A 232 -15.34 1.50 9.73
N SER A 233 -16.40 0.71 9.80
CA SER A 233 -16.99 0.03 8.65
C SER A 233 -17.77 1.02 7.77
N GLU A 234 -18.28 0.51 6.64
CA GLU A 234 -19.18 1.25 5.77
C GLU A 234 -20.41 1.81 6.48
N ILE A 235 -20.92 2.92 5.99
CA ILE A 235 -22.15 3.56 6.44
C ILE A 235 -23.27 3.18 5.47
N TYR A 236 -24.43 2.82 6.01
CA TYR A 236 -25.64 2.51 5.24
C TYR A 236 -26.69 3.59 5.43
N VAL A 237 -27.29 4.03 4.32
CA VAL A 237 -28.50 4.84 4.30
C VAL A 237 -29.48 4.14 3.39
N ASP A 238 -30.73 3.91 3.87
CA ASP A 238 -31.76 3.16 3.16
C ASP A 238 -31.29 1.80 2.60
N GLY A 239 -30.50 1.08 3.40
CA GLY A 239 -29.97 -0.25 3.05
C GLY A 239 -28.87 -0.24 1.98
N LYS A 240 -28.37 0.92 1.57
CA LYS A 240 -27.30 1.05 0.57
C LYS A 240 -26.05 1.66 1.19
N VAL A 241 -24.89 1.15 0.80
CA VAL A 241 -23.60 1.78 1.16
C VAL A 241 -23.52 3.16 0.55
N VAL A 242 -23.19 4.16 1.36
CA VAL A 242 -23.15 5.57 0.94
C VAL A 242 -22.05 5.83 -0.09
N ALA A 243 -22.31 6.75 -1.02
CA ALA A 243 -21.31 7.32 -1.92
C ALA A 243 -20.62 8.53 -1.26
N GLY A 244 -19.47 8.95 -1.82
CA GLY A 244 -18.63 9.98 -1.23
C GLY A 244 -19.33 11.31 -0.95
N ALA A 245 -20.22 11.79 -1.83
CA ALA A 245 -20.95 13.04 -1.58
C ALA A 245 -21.81 12.96 -0.30
N MET A 246 -22.57 11.87 -0.14
CA MET A 246 -23.36 11.62 1.08
C MET A 246 -22.44 11.40 2.28
N PHE A 247 -21.30 10.73 2.09
CA PHE A 247 -20.29 10.54 3.13
C PHE A 247 -19.78 11.88 3.67
N CYS A 248 -19.42 12.84 2.81
CA CYS A 248 -19.03 14.20 3.23
C CYS A 248 -20.13 14.88 4.06
N THR A 249 -21.39 14.76 3.67
CA THR A 249 -22.53 15.28 4.42
C THR A 249 -22.62 14.65 5.81
N ILE A 250 -22.43 13.34 5.92
CA ILE A 250 -22.45 12.62 7.21
C ILE A 250 -21.26 13.07 8.07
N MET A 251 -20.05 13.14 7.51
CA MET A 251 -18.87 13.62 8.25
C MET A 251 -19.08 15.04 8.78
N SER A 252 -19.64 15.94 7.96
CA SER A 252 -19.94 17.32 8.37
C SER A 252 -20.95 17.42 9.52
N ARG A 253 -21.85 16.45 9.66
CA ARG A 253 -22.82 16.36 10.75
C ARG A 253 -22.28 15.65 12.00
N THR A 254 -21.27 14.82 11.84
CA THR A 254 -20.75 13.96 12.91
C THR A 254 -19.52 14.54 13.57
N TYR A 255 -18.67 15.21 12.81
CA TYR A 255 -17.36 15.69 13.25
C TYR A 255 -17.27 17.21 13.11
N HIS A 256 -16.95 17.90 14.21
CA HIS A 256 -17.01 19.37 14.29
C HIS A 256 -15.67 20.01 14.70
N ASN A 257 -14.70 19.21 15.15
CA ASN A 257 -13.44 19.70 15.73
C ASN A 257 -12.24 19.57 14.78
N GLY A 258 -12.49 19.41 13.47
CA GLY A 258 -11.42 19.30 12.50
C GLY A 258 -10.79 17.92 12.40
N GLU A 259 -11.53 16.87 12.78
CA GLU A 259 -11.13 15.49 12.63
C GLU A 259 -10.72 15.19 11.19
N ARG A 260 -9.68 14.37 11.03
CA ARG A 260 -9.18 13.98 9.71
C ARG A 260 -9.59 12.57 9.40
N VAL A 261 -10.04 12.35 8.18
CA VAL A 261 -10.62 11.08 7.77
C VAL A 261 -9.85 10.54 6.58
N PHE A 262 -9.40 9.29 6.69
CA PHE A 262 -8.87 8.50 5.58
C PHE A 262 -9.98 7.55 5.13
N ALA A 263 -10.37 7.58 3.86
CA ALA A 263 -11.50 6.82 3.33
C ALA A 263 -11.04 5.78 2.30
N GLU A 264 -11.54 4.55 2.43
CA GLU A 264 -11.40 3.50 1.42
C GLU A 264 -12.54 3.61 0.42
N VAL A 265 -12.21 4.03 -0.79
CA VAL A 265 -13.13 4.44 -1.86
C VAL A 265 -13.17 3.38 -2.96
N GLY A 266 -14.31 2.77 -3.19
CA GLY A 266 -14.39 1.66 -4.13
C GLY A 266 -13.50 0.49 -3.67
N LYS A 267 -13.11 -0.39 -4.59
CA LYS A 267 -12.35 -1.62 -4.24
C LYS A 267 -10.83 -1.40 -4.13
N HIS A 268 -10.29 -0.35 -4.75
CA HIS A 268 -8.85 -0.23 -4.97
C HIS A 268 -8.34 1.22 -4.86
N HIS A 269 -9.06 2.08 -4.17
CA HIS A 269 -8.69 3.47 -4.04
C HIS A 269 -8.86 3.96 -2.61
N VAL A 270 -8.04 4.91 -2.22
CA VAL A 270 -8.13 5.60 -0.92
C VAL A 270 -7.98 7.10 -1.14
N ALA A 271 -8.61 7.88 -0.28
CA ALA A 271 -8.55 9.34 -0.34
C ALA A 271 -8.56 9.97 1.06
N ALA A 272 -7.99 11.16 1.17
CA ALA A 272 -8.17 12.00 2.36
C ALA A 272 -9.53 12.72 2.30
N VAL A 273 -10.22 12.77 3.44
CA VAL A 273 -11.44 13.56 3.62
C VAL A 273 -11.21 14.51 4.79
N LEU A 274 -11.13 15.79 4.48
CA LEU A 274 -10.65 16.80 5.42
C LEU A 274 -11.69 17.91 5.58
N PRO A 275 -11.67 18.62 6.73
CA PRO A 275 -12.49 19.81 6.91
C PRO A 275 -12.05 20.91 5.93
N ASP A 276 -13.01 21.61 5.35
CA ASP A 276 -12.77 22.73 4.47
C ASP A 276 -12.38 23.96 5.29
N SER A 277 -11.13 24.36 5.19
CA SER A 277 -10.60 25.55 5.87
C SER A 277 -11.05 26.87 5.22
N SER A 278 -11.67 26.82 4.03
CA SER A 278 -12.13 28.01 3.29
C SER A 278 -13.53 28.45 3.71
N ALA A 279 -14.27 27.66 4.47
CA ALA A 279 -15.57 28.03 4.98
C ALA A 279 -15.42 29.20 5.97
N ASN A 280 -15.85 30.39 5.59
CA ASN A 280 -15.86 31.57 6.44
C ASN A 280 -16.46 31.24 7.81
N SER A 281 -15.84 31.73 8.86
CA SER A 281 -16.15 31.52 10.29
C SER A 281 -17.60 31.84 10.73
N ALA A 282 -18.50 32.16 9.82
CA ALA A 282 -19.89 32.49 10.11
C ALA A 282 -20.84 31.25 10.16
N SER A 283 -20.44 30.08 9.63
CA SER A 283 -21.27 28.89 9.75
C SER A 283 -20.66 27.93 10.80
N SER A 284 -21.46 27.54 11.78
CA SER A 284 -21.09 26.61 12.84
C SER A 284 -20.86 25.16 12.35
N ILE A 285 -21.00 24.90 11.06
CA ILE A 285 -20.92 23.56 10.48
C ILE A 285 -19.61 23.42 9.71
N THR A 286 -18.73 22.55 10.17
CA THR A 286 -17.51 22.15 9.47
C THR A 286 -17.90 21.36 8.23
N LYS A 287 -17.61 21.88 7.03
CA LYS A 287 -17.80 21.12 5.79
C LYS A 287 -16.62 20.19 5.55
N TYR A 288 -16.88 18.97 5.08
CA TYR A 288 -15.87 18.00 4.71
C TYR A 288 -15.82 17.81 3.21
N ARG A 289 -14.60 17.68 2.65
CA ARG A 289 -14.34 17.43 1.24
C ARG A 289 -13.36 16.30 1.04
N PHE A 290 -13.46 15.62 -0.09
CA PHE A 290 -12.40 14.73 -0.59
C PHE A 290 -11.24 15.56 -1.14
N PHE A 291 -10.03 15.22 -0.72
CA PHE A 291 -8.77 15.77 -1.22
C PHE A 291 -8.06 14.68 -1.99
N ASP A 292 -8.07 14.77 -3.32
CA ASP A 292 -7.54 13.75 -4.21
C ASP A 292 -7.15 14.32 -5.59
N SER A 293 -6.44 13.55 -6.41
CA SER A 293 -6.07 13.90 -7.79
C SER A 293 -7.20 13.72 -8.80
N TRP A 294 -8.31 13.10 -8.41
CA TRP A 294 -9.51 12.94 -9.24
C TRP A 294 -10.77 12.90 -8.38
N ASN A 295 -11.91 13.32 -8.97
CA ASN A 295 -13.16 13.35 -8.23
C ASN A 295 -13.75 11.95 -8.00
N CYS A 296 -13.55 11.43 -6.80
CA CYS A 296 -14.03 10.11 -6.38
C CYS A 296 -15.38 10.12 -5.64
N THR A 297 -16.06 11.28 -5.52
CA THR A 297 -17.30 11.46 -4.72
C THR A 297 -18.48 10.60 -5.15
N ARG A 298 -18.49 10.09 -6.37
CA ARG A 298 -19.50 9.15 -6.87
C ARG A 298 -19.27 7.69 -6.48
N ARG A 299 -18.12 7.37 -5.88
CA ARG A 299 -17.78 6.00 -5.49
C ARG A 299 -18.29 5.69 -4.10
N LYS A 300 -18.59 4.40 -3.83
CA LYS A 300 -18.99 3.89 -2.51
C LYS A 300 -17.82 3.91 -1.54
N ILE A 301 -18.10 4.18 -0.27
CA ILE A 301 -17.11 4.14 0.82
C ILE A 301 -17.29 2.83 1.59
N TYR A 302 -16.28 1.97 1.55
CA TYR A 302 -16.33 0.65 2.17
C TYR A 302 -15.81 0.61 3.60
N SER A 303 -14.88 1.48 3.93
CA SER A 303 -14.42 1.71 5.30
C SER A 303 -13.76 3.07 5.41
N TYR A 304 -13.58 3.56 6.63
CA TYR A 304 -12.91 4.82 6.87
C TYR A 304 -12.21 4.82 8.22
N TRP A 305 -11.23 5.69 8.34
CA TRP A 305 -10.44 5.88 9.54
C TRP A 305 -10.54 7.33 9.98
N VAL A 306 -10.74 7.56 11.27
CA VAL A 306 -10.84 8.91 11.83
C VAL A 306 -9.76 9.10 12.87
N ARG A 307 -9.05 10.23 12.79
CA ARG A 307 -8.17 10.69 13.86
C ARG A 307 -8.93 11.70 14.69
N PRO A 308 -9.22 11.41 15.95
CA PRO A 308 -9.84 12.36 16.85
C PRO A 308 -8.97 13.62 16.98
N SER A 309 -9.59 14.80 17.00
CA SER A 309 -8.88 16.09 17.17
C SER A 309 -8.32 16.31 18.58
N VAL A 310 -8.87 15.62 19.55
CA VAL A 310 -8.40 15.63 20.94
C VAL A 310 -8.00 14.22 21.35
N PRO A 311 -6.84 14.01 21.99
CA PRO A 311 -6.55 12.73 22.64
C PRO A 311 -7.72 12.44 23.58
N GLN A 312 -8.42 11.34 23.36
CA GLN A 312 -9.36 10.88 24.40
C GLN A 312 -8.52 10.58 25.63
N THR A 313 -8.64 11.40 26.66
CA THR A 313 -8.21 11.00 27.99
C THR A 313 -8.84 9.64 28.29
N GLU A 314 -8.15 8.79 29.02
CA GLU A 314 -8.61 7.43 29.37
C GLU A 314 -10.04 7.39 29.94
N GLU A 315 -10.55 8.50 30.46
CA GLU A 315 -11.94 8.69 30.91
C GLU A 315 -13.01 8.47 29.82
N ASN A 316 -12.67 8.60 28.52
CA ASN A 316 -13.58 8.33 27.41
C ASN A 316 -13.29 7.01 26.66
N ALA A 317 -12.42 6.16 27.17
CA ALA A 317 -12.32 4.80 26.70
C ALA A 317 -13.69 4.13 26.96
N ALA A 318 -14.30 3.61 25.85
CA ALA A 318 -15.54 2.88 26.01
C ALA A 318 -15.39 1.84 27.11
N PRO A 319 -16.30 1.78 28.08
CA PRO A 319 -16.15 0.96 29.28
C PRO A 319 -15.81 -0.48 28.89
N ASP A 320 -14.91 -1.11 29.63
CA ASP A 320 -14.63 -2.52 29.43
C ASP A 320 -15.88 -3.31 29.79
N ILE A 321 -16.53 -3.81 28.74
CA ILE A 321 -17.77 -4.60 28.89
C ILE A 321 -17.50 -6.11 28.79
N LYS A 322 -16.21 -6.55 28.78
CA LYS A 322 -15.87 -7.97 28.79
C LYS A 322 -16.43 -8.64 30.07
N GLY A 323 -17.05 -9.79 29.89
CA GLY A 323 -17.73 -10.52 30.98
C GLY A 323 -19.13 -10.00 31.32
N ARG A 324 -19.52 -8.81 30.87
CA ARG A 324 -20.87 -8.27 31.13
C ARG A 324 -21.94 -8.96 30.30
N LYS A 325 -23.14 -9.01 30.85
CA LYS A 325 -24.34 -9.50 30.14
C LYS A 325 -24.95 -8.35 29.35
N ILE A 326 -25.41 -8.64 28.13
CA ILE A 326 -26.15 -7.68 27.32
C ILE A 326 -27.48 -8.27 26.88
N ARG A 327 -28.49 -7.42 26.71
CA ARG A 327 -29.78 -7.79 26.11
C ARG A 327 -29.89 -7.17 24.73
N HIS A 328 -29.72 -8.00 23.70
CA HIS A 328 -29.83 -7.61 22.30
C HIS A 328 -31.30 -7.71 21.83
N PRO A 329 -31.84 -6.72 21.10
CA PRO A 329 -33.27 -6.72 20.70
C PRO A 329 -33.70 -7.96 19.91
N LYS A 330 -32.82 -8.54 19.10
CA LYS A 330 -33.09 -9.68 18.24
C LYS A 330 -32.62 -11.03 18.80
N PHE A 331 -31.47 -11.02 19.55
CA PHE A 331 -30.82 -12.27 19.98
C PHE A 331 -30.99 -12.58 21.46
N GLY A 332 -31.76 -11.78 22.21
CA GLY A 332 -31.97 -11.99 23.62
C GLY A 332 -30.76 -11.67 24.49
N GLN A 333 -30.60 -12.37 25.60
CA GLN A 333 -29.46 -12.17 26.52
C GLN A 333 -28.23 -12.91 26.03
N GLY A 334 -27.07 -12.24 26.11
CA GLY A 334 -25.77 -12.81 25.79
C GLY A 334 -24.68 -12.29 26.72
N VAL A 335 -23.54 -12.96 26.72
CA VAL A 335 -22.36 -12.59 27.54
C VAL A 335 -21.22 -12.18 26.63
N VAL A 336 -20.62 -11.04 26.89
CA VAL A 336 -19.45 -10.54 26.14
C VAL A 336 -18.24 -11.38 26.49
N GLN A 337 -17.75 -12.16 25.54
CA GLN A 337 -16.63 -13.09 25.71
C GLN A 337 -15.28 -12.43 25.46
N ASN A 338 -15.20 -11.66 24.38
CA ASN A 338 -13.97 -11.08 23.93
C ASN A 338 -14.17 -9.68 23.37
N ARG A 339 -13.15 -8.81 23.49
CA ARG A 339 -13.16 -7.46 22.95
C ARG A 339 -12.07 -7.29 21.91
N GLN A 340 -12.43 -6.68 20.80
CA GLN A 340 -11.53 -6.14 19.79
C GLN A 340 -11.83 -4.64 19.70
N ASP A 341 -10.89 -3.83 19.25
CA ASP A 341 -10.92 -2.35 19.31
C ASP A 341 -12.30 -1.68 19.23
N THR A 342 -13.11 -2.01 18.23
CA THR A 342 -14.44 -1.41 17.98
C THR A 342 -15.58 -2.41 18.07
N SER A 343 -15.31 -3.68 18.32
CA SER A 343 -16.29 -4.77 18.36
C SER A 343 -16.06 -5.72 19.53
N VAL A 344 -17.10 -6.45 19.87
CA VAL A 344 -17.04 -7.52 20.86
C VAL A 344 -17.64 -8.79 20.32
N GLU A 345 -17.08 -9.91 20.73
CA GLU A 345 -17.69 -11.22 20.56
C GLU A 345 -18.65 -11.48 21.71
N VAL A 346 -19.91 -11.70 21.40
CA VAL A 346 -20.96 -11.99 22.37
C VAL A 346 -21.47 -13.41 22.15
N LEU A 347 -21.50 -14.21 23.21
CA LEU A 347 -22.12 -15.53 23.20
C LEU A 347 -23.58 -15.42 23.64
N PHE A 348 -24.48 -15.73 22.73
CA PHE A 348 -25.91 -15.85 22.97
C PHE A 348 -26.30 -17.34 23.07
N PRO A 349 -27.01 -17.76 24.10
CA PRO A 349 -27.32 -19.18 24.32
C PRO A 349 -28.06 -19.86 23.13
N GLU A 350 -28.96 -19.12 22.46
CA GLU A 350 -29.79 -19.66 21.39
C GLU A 350 -29.18 -19.56 19.97
N VAL A 351 -28.29 -18.57 19.74
CA VAL A 351 -27.77 -18.27 18.40
C VAL A 351 -26.26 -18.33 18.29
N GLY A 352 -25.58 -18.73 19.35
CA GLY A 352 -24.12 -18.86 19.40
C GLY A 352 -23.38 -17.53 19.40
N LYS A 353 -22.11 -17.56 18.99
CA LYS A 353 -21.23 -16.39 18.97
C LYS A 353 -21.61 -15.41 17.86
N LYS A 354 -21.66 -14.13 18.21
CA LYS A 354 -21.88 -13.01 17.28
C LYS A 354 -20.87 -11.90 17.55
N GLN A 355 -20.36 -11.32 16.48
CA GLN A 355 -19.52 -10.14 16.58
C GLN A 355 -20.39 -8.89 16.41
N LEU A 356 -20.37 -8.01 17.41
CA LEU A 356 -21.19 -6.79 17.46
C LEU A 356 -20.32 -5.56 17.67
N SER A 357 -20.67 -4.46 17.04
CA SER A 357 -20.01 -3.16 17.27
C SER A 357 -20.31 -2.65 18.68
N ILE A 358 -19.29 -2.17 19.40
CA ILE A 358 -19.44 -1.59 20.76
C ILE A 358 -20.38 -0.38 20.70
N GLY A 359 -20.20 0.52 19.73
CA GLY A 359 -21.06 1.71 19.59
C GLY A 359 -22.53 1.35 19.30
N TRP A 360 -22.77 0.25 18.56
CA TRP A 360 -24.14 -0.23 18.34
C TRP A 360 -24.75 -0.81 19.62
N ILE A 361 -23.97 -1.62 20.40
CA ILE A 361 -24.42 -2.18 21.68
C ILE A 361 -24.80 -1.08 22.65
N GLN A 362 -23.97 -0.05 22.80
CA GLN A 362 -24.23 1.08 23.70
C GLN A 362 -25.53 1.81 23.38
N LYS A 363 -25.91 1.89 22.10
CA LYS A 363 -27.14 2.56 21.66
C LYS A 363 -28.39 1.68 21.71
N ASN A 364 -28.25 0.36 21.52
CA ASN A 364 -29.38 -0.52 21.22
C ASN A 364 -29.52 -1.69 22.19
N CYS A 365 -28.57 -1.91 23.09
CA CYS A 365 -28.61 -2.99 24.08
C CYS A 365 -28.62 -2.45 25.50
N GLN A 366 -29.30 -3.17 26.39
CA GLN A 366 -29.12 -2.97 27.84
C GLN A 366 -27.88 -3.77 28.27
N ILE A 367 -27.00 -3.13 29.03
CA ILE A 367 -25.77 -3.76 29.59
C ILE A 367 -26.01 -3.96 31.09
N PHE A 368 -25.73 -5.17 31.58
CA PHE A 368 -25.91 -5.55 32.98
C PHE A 368 -24.56 -6.00 33.55
N GLU A 369 -24.42 -5.94 34.85
CA GLU A 369 -23.27 -6.50 35.57
C GLU A 369 -23.26 -8.04 35.56
#